data_af69b6fa0bf2abcbf692fb9b733e9118
#
_entry.id   af69b6fa0bf2abcbf692fb9b733e9118
#
_cell.length_a   1.000
_cell.length_b   1.000
_cell.length_c   1.000
_cell.angle_alpha   90.00
_cell.angle_beta   90.00
_cell.angle_gamma   90.00
#
_symmetry.space_group_name_H-M   'P 1'
#
loop_
_entity.id
_entity.type
_entity.pdbx_description
1 polymer ?
#
loop_
_entity_poly.entity_id
_entity_poly.type
_entity_poly.pdbx_seq_one_letter_code
_entity_poly.pdbx_strand_id
1 'polypeptide(L)'
;NSLAPQDKAMLFGHLYKNGWLVKNKDDKAPEVAVGYRAKKLNGKYEFVWLYVGTFGQGYDDNYQTQEDKVTTQTATLKGSFYERACDGNFETQVDESNLLEEHTDAATAIKNWFGKVQEPTEAA
;
A
#
# COMPACT_ATOMS: atom_id res chain seq x y z
N ASN A 1 3.18 10.04 12.85
CA ASN A 1 3.75 9.66 11.57
C ASN A 1 2.96 10.22 10.40
N SER A 2 3.54 11.18 9.72
CA SER A 2 2.93 11.79 8.55
C SER A 2 3.73 11.45 7.30
N LEU A 3 3.08 11.52 6.15
CA LEU A 3 3.75 11.30 4.89
C LEU A 3 4.62 12.50 4.54
N ALA A 4 5.78 12.24 3.96
CA ALA A 4 6.60 13.30 3.40
C ALA A 4 5.89 13.94 2.20
N PRO A 5 6.15 15.22 1.90
CA PRO A 5 5.50 15.87 0.75
C PRO A 5 5.72 15.14 -0.58
N GLN A 6 6.90 14.56 -0.77
CA GLN A 6 7.21 13.78 -1.98
C GLN A 6 6.29 12.56 -2.11
N ASP A 7 6.02 11.90 -0.99
CA ASP A 7 5.17 10.73 -0.99
C ASP A 7 3.71 11.10 -1.26
N LYS A 8 3.26 12.24 -0.73
CA LYS A 8 1.93 12.75 -1.01
C LYS A 8 1.78 13.06 -2.50
N ALA A 9 2.78 13.68 -3.10
CA ALA A 9 2.75 13.98 -4.52
C ALA A 9 2.63 12.69 -5.35
N MET A 10 3.40 11.67 -5.00
CA MET A 10 3.38 10.41 -5.71
C MET A 10 2.03 9.69 -5.57
N LEU A 11 1.52 9.58 -4.35
CA LEU A 11 0.31 8.81 -4.08
C LEU A 11 -0.97 9.49 -4.58
N PHE A 12 -1.02 10.81 -4.53
CA PHE A 12 -2.24 11.55 -4.86
C PHE A 12 -2.16 12.28 -6.20
N GLY A 13 -1.04 12.17 -6.89
CA GLY A 13 -0.88 12.81 -8.19
C GLY A 13 -0.64 14.31 -8.12
N HIS A 14 -0.13 14.79 -7.00
CA HIS A 14 0.21 16.21 -6.85
C HIS A 14 1.61 16.52 -7.37
N LEU A 15 1.90 17.80 -7.53
CA LEU A 15 3.22 18.26 -7.96
C LEU A 15 4.10 18.56 -6.76
N TYR A 16 5.31 18.02 -6.74
CA TYR A 16 6.32 18.43 -5.77
C TYR A 16 7.53 18.99 -6.50
N LYS A 17 7.86 20.24 -6.25
CA LYS A 17 8.94 20.91 -6.93
C LYS A 17 9.56 21.97 -6.03
N ASN A 18 10.89 21.94 -5.93
CA ASN A 18 11.67 22.94 -5.18
C ASN A 18 11.19 23.13 -3.74
N GLY A 19 10.79 22.04 -3.10
CA GLY A 19 10.30 22.08 -1.72
C GLY A 19 8.82 22.40 -1.57
N TRP A 20 8.13 22.64 -2.67
CA TRP A 20 6.71 22.97 -2.65
C TRP A 20 5.86 21.77 -3.03
N LEU A 21 4.86 21.47 -2.23
CA LEU A 21 3.81 20.52 -2.58
C LEU A 21 2.61 21.34 -3.06
N VAL A 22 2.29 21.21 -4.34
CA VAL A 22 1.20 21.96 -4.96
C VAL A 22 0.05 21.02 -5.29
N LYS A 23 -1.11 21.34 -4.79
CA LYS A 23 -2.32 20.55 -5.02
C LYS A 23 -3.22 21.32 -5.98
N ASN A 24 -3.67 20.66 -7.04
CA ASN A 24 -4.48 21.26 -8.08
C ASN A 24 -5.78 20.47 -8.23
N LYS A 25 -6.84 21.15 -8.61
CA LYS A 25 -8.15 20.51 -8.78
C LYS A 25 -8.16 19.44 -9.84
N ASP A 26 -7.23 19.50 -10.80
CA ASP A 26 -7.15 18.53 -11.90
C ASP A 26 -6.20 17.38 -11.60
N ASP A 27 -5.63 17.34 -10.41
CA ASP A 27 -4.72 16.26 -10.03
C ASP A 27 -5.47 14.93 -9.92
N LYS A 28 -4.84 13.88 -10.43
CA LYS A 28 -5.40 12.53 -10.38
C LYS A 28 -4.41 11.59 -9.72
N ALA A 29 -4.89 10.84 -8.73
CA ALA A 29 -4.06 9.85 -8.08
C ALA A 29 -3.75 8.72 -9.07
N PRO A 30 -2.47 8.30 -9.17
CA PRO A 30 -2.11 7.19 -10.04
C PRO A 30 -2.60 5.87 -9.47
N GLU A 31 -2.76 4.88 -10.33
CA GLU A 31 -3.02 3.52 -9.89
C GLU A 31 -1.73 2.93 -9.33
N VAL A 32 -1.84 2.30 -8.16
CA VAL A 32 -0.69 1.74 -7.47
C VAL A 32 -1.01 0.33 -6.98
N ALA A 33 0.03 -0.48 -6.80
CA ALA A 33 -0.06 -1.74 -6.09
C ALA A 33 0.50 -1.54 -4.69
N VAL A 34 -0.07 -2.25 -3.72
CA VAL A 34 0.38 -2.16 -2.33
C VAL A 34 0.72 -3.54 -1.81
N GLY A 35 1.96 -3.70 -1.36
CA GLY A 35 2.40 -4.93 -0.72
C GLY A 35 2.68 -4.67 0.75
N TYR A 36 2.24 -5.58 1.59
CA TYR A 36 2.52 -5.48 3.02
C TYR A 36 2.55 -6.87 3.65
N ARG A 37 3.00 -6.91 4.89
CA ARG A 37 2.93 -8.12 5.70
C ARG A 37 2.30 -7.78 7.03
N ALA A 38 1.56 -8.73 7.58
CA ALA A 38 0.95 -8.60 8.89
C ALA A 38 1.46 -9.73 9.80
N LYS A 39 1.88 -9.37 10.99
CA LYS A 39 2.38 -10.35 11.95
C LYS A 39 1.21 -11.04 12.63
N LYS A 40 1.26 -12.36 12.66
CA LYS A 40 0.25 -13.17 13.32
C LYS A 40 0.64 -13.46 14.76
N LEU A 41 -0.31 -13.91 15.54
CA LEU A 41 -0.07 -14.23 16.96
C LEU A 41 0.99 -15.32 17.14
N ASN A 42 1.17 -16.19 16.15
CA ASN A 42 2.18 -17.25 16.23
C ASN A 42 3.60 -16.75 15.86
N GLY A 43 3.77 -15.46 15.64
CA GLY A 43 5.07 -14.87 15.29
C GLY A 43 5.43 -14.92 13.82
N LYS A 44 4.62 -15.58 13.01
CA LYS A 44 4.82 -15.66 11.56
C LYS A 44 4.02 -14.58 10.87
N TYR A 45 4.24 -14.42 9.57
CA TYR A 45 3.65 -13.32 8.81
C TYR A 45 2.69 -13.81 7.75
N GLU A 46 1.68 -13.01 7.49
CA GLU A 46 0.82 -13.12 6.33
C GLU A 46 1.23 -12.04 5.35
N PHE A 47 1.52 -12.42 4.12
CA PHE A 47 2.00 -11.52 3.07
C PHE A 47 0.88 -11.25 2.09
N VAL A 48 0.70 -9.98 1.74
CA VAL A 48 -0.43 -9.55 0.91
C VAL A 48 0.06 -8.60 -0.17
N TRP A 49 -0.47 -8.75 -1.38
CA TRP A 49 -0.39 -7.76 -2.44
C TRP A 49 -1.79 -7.38 -2.88
N LEU A 50 -2.06 -6.09 -2.87
CA LEU A 50 -3.26 -5.51 -3.48
C LEU A 50 -2.81 -4.97 -4.83
N TYR A 51 -3.39 -5.48 -5.91
CA TYR A 51 -2.82 -5.31 -7.24
C TYR A 51 -3.03 -3.96 -7.86
N VAL A 52 -4.21 -3.36 -7.71
CA VAL A 52 -4.46 -2.07 -8.31
C VAL A 52 -5.45 -1.28 -7.48
N GLY A 53 -5.15 0.00 -7.31
CA GLY A 53 -6.02 0.89 -6.58
C GLY A 53 -5.48 2.29 -6.57
N THR A 54 -6.22 3.19 -5.94
CA THR A 54 -5.82 4.57 -5.83
C THR A 54 -6.06 5.07 -4.41
N PHE A 55 -5.25 6.02 -3.99
CA PHE A 55 -5.45 6.73 -2.73
C PHE A 55 -6.11 8.09 -2.97
N GLY A 56 -7.03 8.15 -3.95
CA GLY A 56 -7.67 9.38 -4.39
C GLY A 56 -8.64 10.01 -3.40
N GLN A 57 -8.90 9.34 -2.28
CA GLN A 57 -9.78 9.87 -1.23
C GLN A 57 -9.09 10.93 -0.37
N GLY A 58 -7.82 11.19 -0.67
CA GLY A 58 -7.07 12.19 0.05
C GLY A 58 -6.36 11.63 1.26
N TYR A 59 -5.54 12.48 1.83
CA TYR A 59 -4.76 12.18 3.03
C TYR A 59 -5.32 12.99 4.17
N ASP A 60 -5.72 12.30 5.21
CA ASP A 60 -6.38 12.92 6.34
C ASP A 60 -5.35 13.27 7.42
N ASP A 61 -4.86 14.49 7.35
CA ASP A 61 -3.96 15.03 8.38
C ASP A 61 -4.80 15.53 9.55
N ASN A 62 -4.95 14.70 10.55
CA ASN A 62 -5.74 15.09 11.71
C ASN A 62 -4.90 15.89 12.69
N TYR A 63 -5.05 17.20 12.65
CA TYR A 63 -4.45 18.07 13.63
C TYR A 63 -5.53 18.66 14.51
N GLN A 64 -5.31 18.61 15.80
CA GLN A 64 -6.15 19.34 16.75
C GLN A 64 -5.33 20.45 17.37
N THR A 65 -5.80 21.67 17.22
CA THR A 65 -5.18 22.81 17.85
C THR A 65 -5.99 23.19 19.07
N GLN A 66 -5.36 23.15 20.23
CA GLN A 66 -5.95 23.62 21.48
C GLN A 66 -5.27 24.92 21.87
N GLU A 67 -5.84 25.63 22.81
CA GLU A 67 -5.34 26.95 23.20
C GLU A 67 -3.84 26.97 23.47
N ASP A 68 -3.32 25.93 24.11
CA ASP A 68 -1.94 25.90 24.58
C ASP A 68 -1.06 24.91 23.85
N LYS A 69 -1.62 24.10 22.96
CA LYS A 69 -0.80 23.06 22.32
C LYS A 69 -1.49 22.53 21.05
N VAL A 70 -0.65 21.97 20.19
CA VAL A 70 -1.11 21.24 19.02
C VAL A 70 -0.95 19.75 19.31
N THR A 71 -2.01 19.01 19.18
CA THR A 71 -1.97 17.55 19.33
C THR A 71 -2.03 16.93 17.93
N THR A 72 -0.97 16.22 17.58
CA THR A 72 -0.91 15.54 16.29
C THR A 72 -1.51 14.15 16.44
N GLN A 73 -2.48 13.82 15.61
CA GLN A 73 -3.05 12.49 15.57
C GLN A 73 -2.41 11.68 14.44
N THR A 74 -2.51 10.36 14.51
CA THR A 74 -2.01 9.50 13.47
C THR A 74 -2.79 9.74 12.18
N ALA A 75 -2.06 10.03 11.12
CA ALA A 75 -2.68 10.25 9.82
C ALA A 75 -3.20 8.93 9.24
N THR A 76 -4.27 9.01 8.50
CA THR A 76 -4.92 7.85 7.89
C THR A 76 -4.90 7.98 6.37
N LEU A 77 -4.46 6.91 5.72
CA LEU A 77 -4.54 6.79 4.26
C LEU A 77 -5.77 5.96 3.92
N LYS A 78 -6.56 6.48 2.99
CA LYS A 78 -7.72 5.75 2.48
C LYS A 78 -7.55 5.50 1.00
N GLY A 79 -7.72 4.24 0.61
CA GLY A 79 -7.60 3.86 -0.78
C GLY A 79 -8.73 2.96 -1.20
N SER A 80 -8.99 2.93 -2.49
CA SER A 80 -9.97 2.02 -3.09
C SER A 80 -9.21 1.07 -4.01
N PHE A 81 -9.39 -0.23 -3.80
CA PHE A 81 -8.70 -1.24 -4.58
C PHE A 81 -9.72 -2.09 -5.32
N TYR A 82 -9.38 -2.50 -6.53
CA TYR A 82 -10.30 -3.20 -7.41
C TYR A 82 -9.56 -4.24 -8.25
N GLU A 83 -10.32 -4.98 -9.05
CA GLU A 83 -9.74 -6.05 -9.86
C GLU A 83 -8.98 -5.51 -11.05
N ARG A 84 -7.94 -6.25 -11.44
CA ARG A 84 -7.19 -5.93 -12.67
C ARG A 84 -8.03 -6.29 -13.89
N ALA A 85 -7.97 -5.43 -14.90
CA ALA A 85 -8.71 -5.69 -16.14
C ALA A 85 -8.18 -6.92 -16.88
N CYS A 86 -6.89 -7.23 -16.75
CA CYS A 86 -6.28 -8.31 -17.52
C CYS A 86 -6.68 -9.70 -17.05
N ASP A 87 -6.98 -9.89 -15.76
CA ASP A 87 -7.27 -11.22 -15.23
C ASP A 87 -8.33 -11.24 -14.14
N GLY A 88 -8.83 -10.08 -13.71
CA GLY A 88 -9.84 -10.00 -12.67
C GLY A 88 -9.33 -10.23 -11.26
N ASN A 89 -8.04 -10.40 -11.07
CA ASN A 89 -7.47 -10.60 -9.74
C ASN A 89 -7.33 -9.25 -9.03
N PHE A 90 -7.60 -9.22 -7.74
CA PHE A 90 -7.47 -7.97 -6.97
C PHE A 90 -6.52 -8.11 -5.78
N GLU A 91 -6.30 -9.31 -5.29
CA GLU A 91 -5.47 -9.50 -4.10
C GLU A 91 -4.84 -10.89 -4.13
N THR A 92 -3.61 -11.00 -3.65
CA THR A 92 -3.00 -12.29 -3.33
C THR A 92 -2.51 -12.28 -1.90
N GLN A 93 -2.59 -13.43 -1.28
CA GLN A 93 -2.11 -13.62 0.09
C GLN A 93 -1.30 -14.89 0.18
N VAL A 94 -0.22 -14.84 0.95
CA VAL A 94 0.53 -16.03 1.32
C VAL A 94 0.69 -16.03 2.84
N ASP A 95 0.18 -17.06 3.48
CA ASP A 95 0.29 -17.25 4.92
C ASP A 95 1.51 -18.12 5.19
N GLU A 96 2.55 -17.53 5.76
CA GLU A 96 3.79 -18.23 6.05
C GLU A 96 3.57 -19.48 6.91
N SER A 97 2.61 -19.43 7.81
CA SER A 97 2.34 -20.54 8.72
C SER A 97 1.55 -21.69 8.09
N ASN A 98 1.09 -21.51 6.86
CA ASN A 98 0.27 -22.52 6.17
C ASN A 98 0.97 -23.14 4.95
N LEU A 99 2.28 -22.94 4.82
CA LEU A 99 3.03 -23.47 3.69
C LEU A 99 3.46 -24.91 3.95
N LEU A 100 3.28 -25.75 2.96
CA LEU A 100 3.77 -27.12 2.95
C LEU A 100 5.06 -27.20 2.13
N GLU A 101 5.79 -28.31 2.25
CA GLU A 101 7.06 -28.48 1.53
C GLU A 101 6.89 -28.34 0.00
N GLU A 102 5.77 -28.78 -0.52
CA GLU A 102 5.47 -28.72 -1.95
C GLU A 102 5.14 -27.31 -2.44
N HIS A 103 4.88 -26.36 -1.54
CA HIS A 103 4.54 -24.99 -1.90
C HIS A 103 5.79 -24.16 -2.15
N THR A 104 6.66 -24.62 -3.05
CA THR A 104 7.94 -23.96 -3.30
C THR A 104 7.80 -22.60 -3.96
N ASP A 105 6.78 -22.43 -4.80
CA ASP A 105 6.55 -21.16 -5.48
C ASP A 105 6.22 -20.06 -4.47
N ALA A 106 5.28 -20.33 -3.57
CA ALA A 106 4.91 -19.36 -2.54
C ALA A 106 6.07 -19.07 -1.60
N ALA A 107 6.83 -20.10 -1.22
CA ALA A 107 7.98 -19.92 -0.35
C ALA A 107 9.05 -19.05 -1.00
N THR A 108 9.28 -19.20 -2.29
CA THR A 108 10.20 -18.34 -3.04
C THR A 108 9.69 -16.92 -3.14
N ALA A 109 8.39 -16.76 -3.38
CA ALA A 109 7.78 -15.44 -3.48
C ALA A 109 7.93 -14.64 -2.19
N ILE A 110 7.79 -15.29 -1.03
CA ILE A 110 7.95 -14.62 0.25
C ILE A 110 9.34 -13.99 0.38
N LYS A 111 10.38 -14.68 -0.06
CA LYS A 111 11.74 -14.18 0.03
C LYS A 111 11.95 -12.89 -0.77
N ASN A 112 11.17 -12.72 -1.82
CA ASN A 112 11.29 -11.58 -2.73
C ASN A 112 10.06 -10.67 -2.70
N TRP A 113 9.24 -10.80 -1.64
CA TRP A 113 7.90 -10.19 -1.61
C TRP A 113 7.89 -8.70 -1.93
N PHE A 114 8.83 -7.97 -1.36
CA PHE A 114 8.87 -6.51 -1.54
C PHE A 114 9.78 -6.04 -2.66
N GLY A 115 10.38 -6.97 -3.42
CA GLY A 115 11.22 -6.61 -4.54
C GLY A 115 10.44 -6.21 -5.78
N LYS A 116 9.25 -6.77 -5.92
CA LYS A 116 8.32 -6.48 -7.02
C LYS A 116 6.96 -7.03 -6.65
N VAL A 117 5.94 -6.66 -7.39
CA VAL A 117 4.60 -7.23 -7.22
C VAL A 117 4.69 -8.73 -7.48
N GLN A 118 4.24 -9.53 -6.53
CA GLN A 118 4.30 -10.98 -6.63
C GLN A 118 3.00 -11.55 -7.17
N GLU A 119 3.12 -12.56 -8.01
CA GLU A 119 1.97 -13.26 -8.59
C GLU A 119 2.24 -14.76 -8.51
N PRO A 120 1.17 -15.56 -8.38
CA PRO A 120 1.35 -17.00 -8.44
C PRO A 120 1.94 -17.40 -9.78
N THR A 121 2.91 -18.29 -9.76
CA THR A 121 3.40 -18.89 -10.99
C THR A 121 2.38 -19.94 -11.38
N GLU A 122 1.81 -19.82 -12.58
CA GLU A 122 0.87 -20.84 -13.02
C GLU A 122 1.58 -22.18 -13.16
N ALA A 123 1.08 -23.15 -12.41
CA ALA A 123 1.51 -24.51 -12.65
C ALA A 123 0.95 -24.92 -13.99
N ALA A 124 1.84 -25.18 -14.89
CA ALA A 124 1.44 -25.63 -16.22
C ALA A 124 0.68 -26.94 -16.13
#